data_6990bdd5eb34b1be15d1210e6573d406
#
_entry.id   6990bdd5eb34b1be15d1210e6573d406
#
_cell.length_a   1.000
_cell.length_b   1.000
_cell.length_c   1.000
_cell.angle_alpha   90.00
_cell.angle_beta   90.00
_cell.angle_gamma   90.00
#
_symmetry.space_group_name_H-M   'P 1'
#
loop_
_entity.id
_entity.type
_entity.pdbx_description
1 polymer ?
#
loop_
_entity_poly.entity_id
_entity_poly.type
_entity_poly.pdbx_seq_one_letter_code
_entity_poly.pdbx_strand_id
1 'polypeptide(L)' 'MEAAQVSLLRWLRRQLREPMAAREHLEAAVQNDDVAEARRLLARFEFSDAQRRNVEQLLDAWERQKV' A
#
# COMPACT_ATOMS: atom_id res chain seq x y z
N MET A 1 10.56 -11.62 -10.94
CA MET A 1 9.24 -11.00 -10.74
C MET A 1 9.21 -10.27 -9.39
N GLU A 2 8.74 -9.06 -9.40
CA GLU A 2 8.71 -8.26 -8.19
C GLU A 2 7.52 -8.64 -7.33
N ALA A 3 7.73 -8.76 -6.01
CA ALA A 3 6.64 -9.02 -5.09
C ALA A 3 5.66 -7.84 -5.07
N ALA A 4 4.38 -8.12 -4.87
CA ALA A 4 3.36 -7.08 -4.83
C ALA A 4 3.62 -6.06 -3.72
N GLN A 5 4.15 -6.49 -2.58
CA GLN A 5 4.52 -5.60 -1.49
C GLN A 5 5.57 -4.58 -1.92
N VAL A 6 6.58 -5.01 -2.68
CA VAL A 6 7.62 -4.11 -3.17
C VAL A 6 7.04 -3.09 -4.14
N SER A 7 6.16 -3.54 -5.04
CA SER A 7 5.48 -2.66 -5.98
C SER A 7 4.63 -1.62 -5.25
N LEU A 8 3.91 -2.04 -4.23
CA LEU A 8 3.07 -1.15 -3.43
C LEU A 8 3.92 -0.10 -2.70
N LEU A 9 5.01 -0.50 -2.06
CA LEU A 9 5.90 0.42 -1.37
C LEU A 9 6.52 1.43 -2.32
N ARG A 10 6.94 0.98 -3.50
CA ARG A 10 7.51 1.86 -4.50
C ARG A 10 6.51 2.89 -4.99
N TRP A 11 5.28 2.44 -5.24
CA TRP A 11 4.19 3.32 -5.65
C TRP A 11 3.90 4.37 -4.58
N LEU A 12 3.82 3.94 -3.31
CA LEU A 12 3.56 4.84 -2.19
C LEU A 12 4.64 5.90 -2.04
N ARG A 13 5.90 5.53 -2.21
CA ARG A 13 7.01 6.49 -2.13
C ARG A 13 6.94 7.56 -3.21
N ARG A 14 6.36 7.23 -4.37
CA ARG A 14 6.16 8.21 -5.43
C ARG A 14 5.00 9.13 -5.16
N GLN A 15 3.91 8.58 -4.62
CA GLN A 15 2.66 9.31 -4.47
C GLN A 15 2.59 10.10 -3.17
N LEU A 16 3.16 9.58 -2.10
CA LEU A 16 3.08 10.20 -0.79
C LEU A 16 4.38 10.90 -0.44
N ARG A 17 4.35 12.20 -0.54
CA ARG A 17 5.45 13.07 -0.07
C ARG A 17 5.23 13.51 1.37
N GLU A 18 4.29 12.91 2.02
CA GLU A 18 3.77 13.31 3.31
C GLU A 18 4.56 12.74 4.49
N PRO A 19 4.29 13.24 5.72
CA PRO A 19 5.13 13.01 6.88
C PRO A 19 5.41 11.54 7.12
N MET A 20 6.64 11.28 7.45
CA MET A 20 7.21 9.96 7.61
C MET A 20 6.40 9.03 8.53
N ALA A 21 5.72 9.59 9.54
CA ALA A 21 5.02 8.78 10.54
C ALA A 21 3.93 7.88 9.92
N ALA A 22 3.07 8.46 9.08
CA ALA A 22 2.01 7.69 8.43
C ALA A 22 2.57 6.63 7.49
N ARG A 23 3.65 6.99 6.78
CA ARG A 23 4.30 6.08 5.85
C ARG A 23 5.00 4.95 6.59
N GLU A 24 5.59 5.22 7.74
CA GLU A 24 6.25 4.19 8.55
C GLU A 24 5.27 3.12 9.02
N HIS A 25 4.10 3.53 9.48
CA HIS A 25 3.05 2.58 9.88
C HIS A 25 2.63 1.70 8.71
N LEU A 26 2.49 2.31 7.55
CA LEU A 26 2.10 1.58 6.36
C LEU A 26 3.19 0.62 5.91
N GLU A 27 4.45 1.06 5.92
CA GLU A 27 5.58 0.20 5.59
C GLU A 27 5.69 -0.98 6.55
N ALA A 28 5.44 -0.75 7.84
CA ALA A 28 5.45 -1.82 8.84
C ALA A 28 4.36 -2.85 8.55
N ALA A 29 3.15 -2.40 8.20
CA ALA A 29 2.07 -3.31 7.84
C ALA A 29 2.43 -4.16 6.62
N VAL A 30 3.07 -3.56 5.62
CA VAL A 30 3.50 -4.26 4.42
C VAL A 30 4.60 -5.28 4.76
N GLN A 31 5.57 -4.90 5.58
CA GLN A 31 6.64 -5.80 5.99
C GLN A 31 6.14 -6.97 6.82
N ASN A 32 5.10 -6.75 7.61
CA ASN A 32 4.47 -7.80 8.41
C ASN A 32 3.44 -8.61 7.62
N ASP A 33 3.30 -8.33 6.34
CA ASP A 33 2.35 -9.00 5.46
C ASP A 33 0.90 -8.89 5.97
N ASP A 34 0.58 -7.73 6.55
CA ASP A 34 -0.73 -7.46 7.12
C ASP A 34 -1.58 -6.62 6.18
N VAL A 35 -2.22 -7.28 5.25
CA VAL A 35 -3.04 -6.65 4.22
C VAL A 35 -4.22 -5.89 4.83
N ALA A 36 -4.86 -6.44 5.84
CA ALA A 36 -6.03 -5.82 6.48
C ALA A 36 -5.64 -4.48 7.11
N GLU A 37 -4.51 -4.45 7.80
CA GLU A 37 -4.00 -3.21 8.41
C GLU A 37 -3.61 -2.20 7.35
N ALA A 38 -2.95 -2.66 6.27
CA ALA A 38 -2.58 -1.79 5.17
C ALA A 38 -3.81 -1.15 4.52
N ARG A 39 -4.87 -1.93 4.29
CA ARG A 39 -6.12 -1.41 3.75
C ARG A 39 -6.74 -0.36 4.67
N ARG A 40 -6.72 -0.63 5.96
CA ARG A 40 -7.27 0.29 6.96
C ARG A 40 -6.51 1.61 6.97
N LEU A 41 -5.19 1.56 6.92
CA LEU A 41 -4.35 2.75 6.89
C LEU A 41 -4.55 3.54 5.60
N LEU A 42 -4.60 2.85 4.47
CA LEU A 42 -4.76 3.50 3.17
C LEU A 42 -6.13 4.14 2.99
N ALA A 43 -7.15 3.63 3.68
CA ALA A 43 -8.49 4.23 3.64
C ALA A 43 -8.52 5.65 4.21
N ARG A 44 -7.53 6.02 5.01
CA ARG A 44 -7.43 7.36 5.61
C ARG A 44 -6.81 8.39 4.69
N PHE A 45 -6.15 7.96 3.62
CA PHE A 45 -5.53 8.88 2.68
C PHE A 45 -6.51 9.37 1.65
N GLU A 46 -6.38 10.64 1.27
CA GLU A 46 -7.17 11.24 0.21
C GLU A 46 -6.50 10.98 -1.13
N PHE A 47 -6.96 9.96 -1.81
CA PHE A 47 -6.47 9.64 -3.15
C PHE A 47 -7.44 10.13 -4.21
N SER A 48 -6.89 10.49 -5.37
CA SER A 48 -7.71 10.68 -6.56
C SER A 48 -8.31 9.35 -6.97
N ASP A 49 -9.33 9.37 -7.84
CA ASP A 49 -9.93 8.13 -8.34
C ASP A 49 -8.91 7.22 -9.03
N ALA A 50 -8.00 7.82 -9.80
CA ALA A 50 -6.95 7.06 -10.47
C ALA A 50 -5.98 6.42 -9.47
N GLN A 51 -5.58 7.18 -8.45
CA GLN A 51 -4.69 6.66 -7.41
C GLN A 51 -5.36 5.53 -6.63
N ARG A 52 -6.63 5.69 -6.32
CA ARG A 52 -7.39 4.67 -5.59
C ARG A 52 -7.48 3.38 -6.39
N ARG A 53 -7.72 3.47 -7.68
CA ARG A 53 -7.72 2.27 -8.54
C ARG A 53 -6.37 1.57 -8.54
N ASN A 54 -5.30 2.33 -8.63
CA ASN A 54 -3.96 1.77 -8.62
C ASN A 54 -3.65 1.06 -7.31
N VAL A 55 -3.98 1.68 -6.18
CA VAL A 55 -3.72 1.08 -4.87
C VAL A 55 -4.58 -0.16 -4.65
N GLU A 56 -5.83 -0.15 -5.11
CA GLU A 56 -6.70 -1.32 -5.01
C GLU A 56 -6.14 -2.50 -5.81
N GLN A 57 -5.64 -2.24 -7.01
CA GLN A 57 -5.02 -3.29 -7.82
C GLN A 57 -3.79 -3.88 -7.15
N LEU A 58 -2.98 -3.02 -6.54
CA LEU A 58 -1.78 -3.48 -5.83
C LEU A 58 -2.14 -4.30 -4.60
N LEU A 59 -3.15 -3.90 -3.85
CA LEU A 59 -3.63 -4.64 -2.70
C LEU A 59 -4.22 -5.99 -3.10
N ASP A 60 -4.99 -6.02 -4.17
CA ASP A 60 -5.56 -7.27 -4.69
C ASP A 60 -4.47 -8.24 -5.14
N ALA A 61 -3.44 -7.74 -5.82
CA ALA A 61 -2.31 -8.56 -6.23
C ALA A 61 -1.59 -9.15 -5.03
N TRP A 62 -1.40 -8.35 -3.98
CA TRP A 62 -0.80 -8.82 -2.74
C TRP A 62 -1.63 -9.92 -2.09
N GLU A 63 -2.94 -9.73 -1.99
CA GLU A 63 -3.83 -10.75 -1.41
C GLU A 63 -3.77 -12.06 -2.18
N ARG A 64 -3.69 -12.00 -3.51
CA ARG A 64 -3.58 -13.21 -4.35
C ARG A 64 -2.29 -13.97 -4.08
N GLN A 65 -1.22 -13.26 -3.76
CA GLN A 65 0.06 -13.91 -3.47
C GLN A 65 0.07 -14.64 -2.13
N LYS A 66 -0.84 -14.31 -1.25
CA LYS A 66 -0.92 -14.91 0.09
C LYS A 66 -1.59 -16.30 0.10
N VAL A 67 -2.20 -16.68 -0.97
CA VAL A 67 -2.94 -17.94 -1.04
C VAL A 67 -2.01 -19.14 -1.22
#